data_72bc25cfe4b426e600957016b401fc59
#
_entry.id   72bc25cfe4b426e600957016b401fc59
#
_cell.length_a   1.000
_cell.length_b   1.000
_cell.length_c   1.000
_cell.angle_alpha   90.00
_cell.angle_beta   90.00
_cell.angle_gamma   90.00
#
_symmetry.space_group_name_H-M   'P 1'
#
loop_
_entity.id
_entity.type
_entity.pdbx_description
1 polymer ?
#
loop_
_entity_poly.entity_id
_entity_poly.type
_entity_poly.pdbx_seq_one_letter_code
_entity_poly.pdbx_strand_id
1 'polypeptide(L)'
;MKINSLIIVVLLLILTSCGGEESYDYYPKPISGHRIIFPEKAYKNISPDCNYSFDIPNYSNFLLDSLTNTCNGNLVLEQFNATLFLTYIKIDTNLMYNIEYSRKLAYNHSIKADAIEEKVILNPANNTYGMQYKIVGNAATNYQFYVTDSSDHFLNGALYFNVAPNYDSIKPTLNFIMEDIDHLIETIDWK
;
A
#
# COMPACT_ATOMS: atom_id res chain seq x y z
N MET A 1 19.89 82.02 8.35
CA MET A 1 20.19 80.90 9.22
C MET A 1 19.04 79.95 9.48
N LYS A 2 17.79 80.23 9.09
CA LYS A 2 16.63 79.28 9.31
C LYS A 2 16.38 78.26 8.18
N ILE A 3 16.86 78.53 6.96
CA ILE A 3 16.68 77.65 5.80
C ILE A 3 17.52 76.35 5.90
N ASN A 4 18.74 76.45 6.41
CA ASN A 4 19.63 75.29 6.54
C ASN A 4 19.11 74.24 7.56
N SER A 5 18.41 74.69 8.61
CA SER A 5 17.82 73.77 9.60
C SER A 5 16.64 72.97 9.03
N LEU A 6 15.83 73.55 8.15
CA LEU A 6 14.70 72.96 7.51
C LEU A 6 15.16 71.89 6.51
N ILE A 7 16.26 72.15 5.75
CA ILE A 7 16.84 71.22 4.78
C ILE A 7 17.41 70.02 5.50
N ILE A 8 18.04 70.17 6.67
CA ILE A 8 18.61 69.04 7.46
C ILE A 8 17.49 68.19 8.02
N VAL A 9 16.37 68.74 8.47
CA VAL A 9 15.20 67.97 8.96
C VAL A 9 14.55 67.18 7.83
N VAL A 10 14.40 67.77 6.64
CA VAL A 10 13.87 67.05 5.46
C VAL A 10 14.81 65.94 5.00
N LEU A 11 16.14 66.15 5.06
CA LEU A 11 17.12 65.15 4.71
C LEU A 11 17.12 63.96 5.69
N LEU A 12 16.92 64.21 6.97
CA LEU A 12 16.79 63.19 8.02
C LEU A 12 15.53 62.36 7.88
N LEU A 13 14.41 62.92 7.43
CA LEU A 13 13.15 62.24 7.20
C LEU A 13 13.20 61.31 5.98
N ILE A 14 14.05 61.58 4.99
CA ILE A 14 14.23 60.71 3.82
C ILE A 14 15.06 59.49 4.16
N LEU A 15 15.93 59.52 5.18
CA LEU A 15 16.77 58.41 5.58
C LEU A 15 16.05 57.36 6.41
N THR A 16 14.84 57.61 6.90
CA THR A 16 14.05 56.65 7.67
C THR A 16 13.13 55.76 6.81
N SER A 17 13.11 55.98 5.49
CA SER A 17 12.38 55.14 4.54
C SER A 17 13.19 53.91 4.12
N CYS A 18 13.82 53.24 5.08
CA CYS A 18 14.34 51.92 4.84
C CYS A 18 13.20 50.91 5.08
N GLY A 19 12.56 50.54 3.97
CA GLY A 19 11.48 49.56 3.97
C GLY A 19 11.97 48.25 4.60
N GLY A 20 11.19 47.74 5.53
CA GLY A 20 11.38 46.39 6.01
C GLY A 20 11.40 45.42 4.81
N GLU A 21 12.47 44.68 4.65
CA GLU A 21 12.46 43.50 3.82
C GLU A 21 11.42 42.57 4.42
N GLU A 22 10.23 42.51 3.82
CA GLU A 22 9.37 41.37 4.00
C GLU A 22 10.15 40.18 3.43
N SER A 23 10.78 39.41 4.32
CA SER A 23 11.31 38.10 3.96
C SER A 23 10.10 37.26 3.58
N TYR A 24 9.81 37.19 2.30
CA TYR A 24 8.91 36.20 1.78
C TYR A 24 9.62 34.86 2.00
N ASP A 25 9.28 34.18 3.11
CA ASP A 25 9.63 32.79 3.29
C ASP A 25 9.02 32.03 2.10
N TYR A 26 9.85 31.76 1.10
CA TYR A 26 9.46 30.97 -0.05
C TYR A 26 9.32 29.51 0.41
N TYR A 27 8.13 29.18 0.88
CA TYR A 27 7.75 27.78 1.06
C TYR A 27 7.46 27.20 -0.33
N PRO A 28 8.21 26.20 -0.79
CA PRO A 28 7.87 25.49 -2.02
C PRO A 28 6.42 25.01 -1.89
N LYS A 29 5.56 25.38 -2.82
CA LYS A 29 4.19 24.85 -2.84
C LYS A 29 4.30 23.32 -2.85
N PRO A 30 3.56 22.60 -1.98
CA PRO A 30 3.54 21.17 -2.03
C PRO A 30 3.16 20.76 -3.46
N ILE A 31 3.94 19.84 -4.04
CA ILE A 31 3.64 19.27 -5.36
C ILE A 31 2.26 18.64 -5.22
N SER A 32 1.24 19.27 -5.82
CA SER A 32 -0.09 18.68 -5.90
C SER A 32 0.01 17.48 -6.83
N GLY A 33 0.06 16.29 -6.26
CA GLY A 33 -0.11 15.05 -7.02
C GLY A 33 -1.46 15.04 -7.74
N HIS A 34 -1.60 14.23 -8.77
CA HIS A 34 -2.89 14.03 -9.43
C HIS A 34 -3.90 13.55 -8.38
N ARG A 35 -5.10 14.17 -8.38
CA ARG A 35 -6.18 13.75 -7.50
C ARG A 35 -6.65 12.35 -7.93
N ILE A 36 -6.37 11.35 -7.11
CA ILE A 36 -6.88 9.99 -7.31
C ILE A 36 -8.32 9.98 -6.79
N ILE A 37 -9.26 9.57 -7.64
CA ILE A 37 -10.65 9.32 -7.25
C ILE A 37 -10.77 7.83 -7.00
N PHE A 38 -10.94 7.46 -5.73
CA PHE A 38 -11.14 6.07 -5.34
C PHE A 38 -12.62 5.67 -5.54
N PRO A 39 -12.91 4.45 -6.01
CA PRO A 39 -14.25 3.93 -6.07
C PRO A 39 -14.84 3.72 -4.66
N GLU A 40 -16.16 3.60 -4.60
CA GLU A 40 -16.84 3.20 -3.36
C GLU A 40 -16.47 1.75 -3.00
N LYS A 41 -16.27 1.49 -1.71
CA LYS A 41 -16.01 0.15 -1.19
C LYS A 41 -17.27 -0.69 -1.21
N ALA A 42 -17.33 -1.62 -2.13
CA ALA A 42 -18.40 -2.61 -2.25
C ALA A 42 -17.80 -3.94 -2.70
N TYR A 43 -18.27 -5.03 -2.14
CA TYR A 43 -17.67 -6.34 -2.28
C TYR A 43 -18.65 -7.35 -2.87
N LYS A 44 -18.11 -8.39 -3.49
CA LYS A 44 -18.83 -9.58 -3.95
C LYS A 44 -18.07 -10.82 -3.51
N ASN A 45 -18.81 -11.85 -3.10
CA ASN A 45 -18.23 -13.13 -2.76
C ASN A 45 -17.81 -13.87 -4.02
N ILE A 46 -16.64 -14.48 -4.00
CA ILE A 46 -16.19 -15.45 -4.98
C ILE A 46 -15.94 -16.80 -4.31
N SER A 47 -16.37 -17.85 -4.99
CA SER A 47 -16.22 -19.23 -4.54
C SER A 47 -15.76 -20.05 -5.73
N PRO A 48 -14.46 -19.99 -6.08
CA PRO A 48 -13.92 -20.80 -7.15
C PRO A 48 -14.08 -22.29 -6.85
N ASP A 49 -13.89 -23.13 -7.83
CA ASP A 49 -13.86 -24.60 -7.63
C ASP A 49 -12.52 -25.00 -6.96
N CYS A 50 -12.34 -24.49 -5.75
CA CYS A 50 -11.16 -24.60 -4.91
C CYS A 50 -11.57 -24.68 -3.44
N ASN A 51 -10.62 -24.98 -2.55
CA ASN A 51 -10.88 -25.20 -1.14
C ASN A 51 -10.95 -23.89 -0.31
N TYR A 52 -11.35 -22.78 -0.94
CA TYR A 52 -11.54 -21.49 -0.29
C TYR A 52 -12.59 -20.63 -0.99
N SER A 53 -13.16 -19.69 -0.25
CA SER A 53 -13.94 -18.59 -0.78
C SER A 53 -13.59 -17.31 -0.01
N PHE A 54 -13.82 -16.15 -0.61
CA PHE A 54 -13.59 -14.85 0.01
C PHE A 54 -14.30 -13.73 -0.75
N ASP A 55 -14.38 -12.56 -0.16
CA ASP A 55 -14.94 -11.37 -0.80
C ASP A 55 -13.86 -10.58 -1.53
N ILE A 56 -14.23 -10.04 -2.69
CA ILE A 56 -13.38 -9.16 -3.49
C ILE A 56 -14.10 -7.85 -3.83
N PRO A 57 -13.36 -6.73 -4.04
CA PRO A 57 -13.96 -5.49 -4.48
C PRO A 57 -14.71 -5.63 -5.81
N ASN A 58 -15.88 -4.98 -5.96
CA ASN A 58 -16.67 -5.04 -7.18
C ASN A 58 -15.95 -4.51 -8.42
N TYR A 59 -14.96 -3.62 -8.23
CA TYR A 59 -14.13 -3.05 -9.30
C TYR A 59 -12.91 -3.92 -9.67
N SER A 60 -12.83 -5.12 -9.12
CA SER A 60 -11.77 -6.09 -9.41
C SER A 60 -12.29 -7.31 -10.15
N ASN A 61 -11.37 -8.02 -10.81
CA ASN A 61 -11.63 -9.27 -11.49
C ASN A 61 -10.71 -10.36 -10.93
N PHE A 62 -11.29 -11.50 -10.55
CA PHE A 62 -10.54 -12.67 -10.13
C PHE A 62 -10.37 -13.64 -11.29
N LEU A 63 -9.14 -14.01 -11.57
CA LEU A 63 -8.76 -14.95 -12.62
C LEU A 63 -8.09 -16.15 -11.97
N LEU A 64 -8.77 -17.30 -11.99
CA LEU A 64 -8.19 -18.57 -11.54
C LEU A 64 -7.16 -19.05 -12.57
N ASP A 65 -6.03 -19.56 -12.10
CA ASP A 65 -5.05 -20.20 -12.99
C ASP A 65 -5.53 -21.59 -13.42
N SER A 66 -6.21 -21.63 -14.56
CA SER A 66 -6.74 -22.87 -15.13
C SER A 66 -5.68 -23.76 -15.78
N LEU A 67 -4.46 -23.25 -15.98
CA LEU A 67 -3.41 -23.99 -16.68
C LEU A 67 -2.71 -25.01 -15.77
N THR A 68 -2.63 -24.69 -14.49
CA THR A 68 -1.85 -25.52 -13.53
C THR A 68 -2.71 -26.38 -12.63
N ASN A 69 -4.03 -26.21 -12.64
CA ASN A 69 -4.96 -26.91 -11.73
C ASN A 69 -4.57 -26.79 -10.22
N THR A 70 -3.91 -25.69 -9.86
CA THR A 70 -3.30 -25.49 -8.52
C THR A 70 -4.09 -24.59 -7.60
N CYS A 71 -5.29 -24.16 -7.96
CA CYS A 71 -6.08 -23.19 -7.19
C CYS A 71 -5.36 -21.84 -6.94
N ASN A 72 -4.33 -21.53 -7.72
CA ASN A 72 -3.74 -20.19 -7.72
C ASN A 72 -4.64 -19.22 -8.46
N GLY A 73 -4.61 -17.95 -8.09
CA GLY A 73 -5.42 -16.95 -8.76
C GLY A 73 -4.80 -15.57 -8.72
N ASN A 74 -5.29 -14.71 -9.60
CA ASN A 74 -4.87 -13.33 -9.70
C ASN A 74 -6.08 -12.41 -9.51
N LEU A 75 -6.04 -11.55 -8.52
CA LEU A 75 -7.01 -10.47 -8.37
C LEU A 75 -6.48 -9.24 -9.12
N VAL A 76 -7.08 -8.96 -10.26
CA VAL A 76 -6.69 -7.86 -11.14
C VAL A 76 -7.47 -6.60 -10.78
N LEU A 77 -6.75 -5.53 -10.49
CA LEU A 77 -7.23 -4.21 -10.10
C LEU A 77 -6.88 -3.23 -11.23
N GLU A 78 -7.59 -3.34 -12.37
CA GLU A 78 -7.26 -2.62 -13.62
C GLU A 78 -7.17 -1.11 -13.42
N GLN A 79 -8.11 -0.53 -12.68
CA GLN A 79 -8.17 0.91 -12.40
C GLN A 79 -6.89 1.43 -11.72
N PHE A 80 -6.19 0.58 -10.98
CA PHE A 80 -4.98 0.90 -10.23
C PHE A 80 -3.71 0.37 -10.88
N ASN A 81 -3.85 -0.29 -12.04
CA ASN A 81 -2.74 -0.98 -12.70
C ASN A 81 -1.97 -1.89 -11.71
N ALA A 82 -2.72 -2.65 -10.92
CA ALA A 82 -2.20 -3.50 -9.87
C ALA A 82 -2.78 -4.91 -9.95
N THR A 83 -2.04 -5.89 -9.46
CA THR A 83 -2.45 -7.29 -9.39
C THR A 83 -2.02 -7.88 -8.06
N LEU A 84 -2.95 -8.50 -7.34
CA LEU A 84 -2.66 -9.35 -6.19
C LEU A 84 -2.56 -10.80 -6.69
N PHE A 85 -1.36 -11.34 -6.63
CA PHE A 85 -1.11 -12.75 -6.95
C PHE A 85 -1.38 -13.59 -5.71
N LEU A 86 -2.24 -14.61 -5.85
CA LEU A 86 -2.62 -15.53 -4.79
C LEU A 86 -2.10 -16.92 -5.14
N THR A 87 -1.31 -17.49 -4.25
CA THR A 87 -0.76 -18.83 -4.36
C THR A 87 -1.31 -19.71 -3.26
N TYR A 88 -2.09 -20.71 -3.64
CA TYR A 88 -2.66 -21.70 -2.72
C TYR A 88 -1.75 -22.92 -2.62
N ILE A 89 -1.54 -23.38 -1.39
CA ILE A 89 -0.76 -24.58 -1.09
C ILE A 89 -1.59 -25.44 -0.14
N LYS A 90 -1.83 -26.68 -0.53
CA LYS A 90 -2.36 -27.67 0.40
C LYS A 90 -1.24 -28.06 1.38
N ILE A 91 -1.51 -27.92 2.68
CA ILE A 91 -0.57 -28.31 3.71
C ILE A 91 -0.56 -29.85 3.80
N ASP A 92 0.65 -30.38 3.90
CA ASP A 92 0.91 -31.76 4.33
C ASP A 92 1.69 -31.66 5.66
N THR A 93 3.00 -31.88 5.68
CA THR A 93 3.84 -31.72 6.89
C THR A 93 4.70 -30.45 6.83
N ASN A 94 4.42 -29.56 5.87
CA ASN A 94 5.29 -28.48 5.41
C ASN A 94 4.87 -27.08 5.87
N LEU A 95 3.98 -26.94 6.87
CA LEU A 95 3.47 -25.65 7.33
C LEU A 95 4.60 -24.69 7.71
N MET A 96 5.53 -25.14 8.56
CA MET A 96 6.65 -24.30 9.02
C MET A 96 7.55 -23.86 7.85
N TYR A 97 7.77 -24.75 6.89
CA TYR A 97 8.52 -24.41 5.69
C TYR A 97 7.81 -23.30 4.88
N ASN A 98 6.49 -23.39 4.70
CA ASN A 98 5.71 -22.41 3.95
C ASN A 98 5.70 -21.04 4.68
N ILE A 99 5.59 -21.04 6.00
CA ILE A 99 5.69 -19.80 6.82
C ILE A 99 7.05 -19.13 6.64
N GLU A 100 8.14 -19.88 6.84
CA GLU A 100 9.51 -19.36 6.70
C GLU A 100 9.81 -18.92 5.26
N TYR A 101 9.28 -19.63 4.27
CA TYR A 101 9.43 -19.28 2.87
C TYR A 101 8.72 -17.94 2.56
N SER A 102 7.48 -17.76 3.03
CA SER A 102 6.72 -16.51 2.86
C SER A 102 7.43 -15.34 3.54
N ARG A 103 7.93 -15.55 4.76
CA ARG A 103 8.74 -14.56 5.46
C ARG A 103 10.00 -14.19 4.66
N LYS A 104 10.72 -15.18 4.16
CA LYS A 104 11.91 -14.97 3.33
C LYS A 104 11.59 -14.17 2.07
N LEU A 105 10.45 -14.44 1.41
CA LEU A 105 10.03 -13.67 0.24
C LEU A 105 9.84 -12.19 0.57
N ALA A 106 9.18 -11.86 1.69
CA ALA A 106 9.00 -10.47 2.13
C ALA A 106 10.36 -9.81 2.45
N TYR A 107 11.23 -10.48 3.17
CA TYR A 107 12.54 -9.95 3.56
C TYR A 107 13.56 -9.87 2.43
N ASN A 108 13.37 -10.57 1.32
CA ASN A 108 14.19 -10.41 0.12
C ASN A 108 14.11 -8.97 -0.46
N HIS A 109 13.06 -8.23 -0.10
CA HIS A 109 12.90 -6.82 -0.50
C HIS A 109 13.67 -5.83 0.37
N SER A 110 14.30 -6.27 1.46
CA SER A 110 15.03 -5.41 2.42
C SER A 110 16.14 -4.56 1.77
N ILE A 111 16.69 -4.99 0.65
CA ILE A 111 17.72 -4.23 -0.09
C ILE A 111 17.16 -2.91 -0.66
N LYS A 112 15.86 -2.86 -0.97
CA LYS A 112 15.17 -1.70 -1.57
C LYS A 112 14.11 -1.10 -0.65
N ALA A 113 13.88 -1.72 0.51
CA ALA A 113 12.93 -1.26 1.50
C ALA A 113 13.63 -0.34 2.51
N ASP A 114 12.93 0.72 2.91
CA ASP A 114 13.29 1.56 4.04
C ASP A 114 12.89 0.91 5.38
N ALA A 115 11.76 0.17 5.36
CA ALA A 115 11.25 -0.60 6.49
C ALA A 115 10.34 -1.74 6.00
N ILE A 116 10.21 -2.80 6.84
CA ILE A 116 9.22 -3.85 6.70
C ILE A 116 8.39 -3.87 7.98
N GLU A 117 7.11 -3.51 7.86
CA GLU A 117 6.15 -3.49 8.96
C GLU A 117 5.40 -4.83 8.97
N GLU A 118 5.39 -5.52 10.10
CA GLU A 118 4.69 -6.80 10.28
C GLU A 118 3.41 -6.61 11.10
N LYS A 119 2.32 -7.23 10.67
CA LYS A 119 1.05 -7.27 11.39
C LYS A 119 0.55 -8.70 11.46
N VAL A 120 0.31 -9.20 12.66
CA VAL A 120 -0.26 -10.55 12.89
C VAL A 120 -1.73 -10.57 12.47
N ILE A 121 -2.13 -11.62 11.77
CA ILE A 121 -3.53 -11.92 11.44
C ILE A 121 -4.05 -12.96 12.42
N LEU A 122 -5.13 -12.61 13.13
CA LEU A 122 -5.83 -13.49 14.06
C LEU A 122 -7.34 -13.38 13.83
N ASN A 123 -7.90 -14.37 13.14
CA ASN A 123 -9.34 -14.48 12.94
C ASN A 123 -9.81 -15.90 13.35
N PRO A 124 -10.00 -16.17 14.66
CA PRO A 124 -10.42 -17.49 15.14
C PRO A 124 -11.81 -17.90 14.66
N ALA A 125 -12.67 -16.93 14.31
CA ALA A 125 -14.03 -17.22 13.85
C ALA A 125 -14.02 -18.01 12.52
N ASN A 126 -13.04 -17.72 11.66
CA ASN A 126 -12.87 -18.37 10.35
C ASN A 126 -11.63 -19.27 10.32
N ASN A 127 -11.07 -19.64 11.48
CA ASN A 127 -9.82 -20.42 11.58
C ASN A 127 -8.69 -19.86 10.69
N THR A 128 -8.55 -18.52 10.63
CA THR A 128 -7.59 -17.87 9.76
C THR A 128 -6.51 -17.17 10.57
N TYR A 129 -5.27 -17.62 10.39
CA TYR A 129 -4.09 -17.14 11.09
C TYR A 129 -3.00 -16.82 10.09
N GLY A 130 -2.17 -15.81 10.37
CA GLY A 130 -1.13 -15.45 9.42
C GLY A 130 -0.33 -14.21 9.78
N MET A 131 0.31 -13.65 8.76
CA MET A 131 1.13 -12.45 8.87
C MET A 131 0.98 -11.59 7.62
N GLN A 132 0.90 -10.30 7.81
CA GLN A 132 1.01 -9.27 6.77
C GLN A 132 2.38 -8.60 6.85
N TYR A 133 2.94 -8.29 5.68
CA TYR A 133 4.20 -7.58 5.52
C TYR A 133 3.96 -6.36 4.64
N LYS A 134 4.02 -5.17 5.21
CA LYS A 134 4.03 -3.92 4.45
C LYS A 134 5.47 -3.47 4.24
N ILE A 135 5.88 -3.41 2.99
CA ILE A 135 7.24 -3.11 2.58
C ILE A 135 7.29 -1.63 2.17
N VAL A 136 7.83 -0.79 3.02
CA VAL A 136 7.97 0.65 2.79
C VAL A 136 9.21 0.89 1.95
N GLY A 137 9.10 1.69 0.89
CA GLY A 137 10.21 2.01 -0.01
C GLY A 137 10.00 1.53 -1.44
N ASN A 138 11.02 1.72 -2.29
CA ASN A 138 10.95 1.45 -3.73
C ASN A 138 11.21 -0.03 -4.06
N ALA A 139 10.47 -0.93 -3.39
CA ALA A 139 10.50 -2.36 -3.63
C ALA A 139 9.61 -2.77 -4.82
N ALA A 140 9.83 -3.95 -5.37
CA ALA A 140 9.02 -4.49 -6.46
C ALA A 140 7.60 -4.84 -6.02
N THR A 141 7.41 -5.25 -4.77
CA THR A 141 6.12 -5.41 -4.11
C THR A 141 6.13 -4.66 -2.79
N ASN A 142 5.03 -4.01 -2.46
CA ASN A 142 4.91 -3.21 -1.24
C ASN A 142 3.98 -3.83 -0.21
N TYR A 143 3.33 -4.96 -0.55
CA TYR A 143 2.47 -5.67 0.38
C TYR A 143 2.45 -7.17 0.08
N GLN A 144 2.70 -7.97 1.10
CA GLN A 144 2.61 -9.43 1.06
C GLN A 144 1.90 -9.92 2.31
N PHE A 145 1.28 -11.10 2.22
CA PHE A 145 0.72 -11.78 3.38
C PHE A 145 0.73 -13.29 3.16
N TYR A 146 0.59 -14.02 4.24
CA TYR A 146 0.11 -15.39 4.20
C TYR A 146 -0.99 -15.59 5.24
N VAL A 147 -1.89 -16.52 4.94
CA VAL A 147 -2.93 -16.99 5.84
C VAL A 147 -3.06 -18.52 5.75
N THR A 148 -3.45 -19.11 6.86
CA THR A 148 -3.57 -20.57 7.00
C THR A 148 -4.61 -20.90 8.05
N ASP A 149 -5.25 -22.06 7.92
CA ASP A 149 -6.05 -22.69 8.99
C ASP A 149 -5.21 -23.53 9.94
N SER A 150 -3.89 -23.57 9.72
CA SER A 150 -2.90 -24.36 10.47
C SER A 150 -2.95 -25.87 10.27
N SER A 151 -3.87 -26.38 9.45
CA SER A 151 -4.05 -27.81 9.22
C SER A 151 -3.87 -28.22 7.76
N ASP A 152 -4.72 -27.68 6.87
CA ASP A 152 -4.82 -28.15 5.49
C ASP A 152 -4.56 -27.08 4.45
N HIS A 153 -4.76 -25.79 4.79
CA HIS A 153 -4.82 -24.70 3.84
C HIS A 153 -3.78 -23.63 4.14
N PHE A 154 -3.09 -23.21 3.07
CA PHE A 154 -2.15 -22.09 3.10
C PHE A 154 -2.33 -21.25 1.86
N LEU A 155 -2.57 -19.97 2.04
CA LEU A 155 -2.70 -18.99 0.95
C LEU A 155 -1.68 -17.88 1.14
N ASN A 156 -0.83 -17.67 0.13
CA ASN A 156 0.11 -16.56 0.09
C ASN A 156 -0.39 -15.51 -0.90
N GLY A 157 -0.29 -14.23 -0.56
CA GLY A 157 -0.64 -13.11 -1.40
C GLY A 157 0.49 -12.12 -1.56
N ALA A 158 0.68 -11.60 -2.78
CA ALA A 158 1.67 -10.55 -3.07
C ALA A 158 1.09 -9.54 -4.05
N LEU A 159 1.07 -8.26 -3.65
CA LEU A 159 0.54 -7.16 -4.44
C LEU A 159 1.64 -6.51 -5.27
N TYR A 160 1.45 -6.46 -6.58
CA TYR A 160 2.33 -5.79 -7.52
C TYR A 160 1.61 -4.66 -8.25
N PHE A 161 2.31 -3.54 -8.42
CA PHE A 161 1.91 -2.47 -9.33
C PHE A 161 2.69 -2.59 -10.63
N ASN A 162 2.00 -2.53 -11.80
CA ASN A 162 2.62 -2.59 -13.12
C ASN A 162 3.22 -1.23 -13.52
N VAL A 163 3.99 -0.62 -12.62
CA VAL A 163 4.69 0.65 -12.80
C VAL A 163 6.10 0.55 -12.23
N ALA A 164 6.99 1.45 -12.67
CA ALA A 164 8.30 1.54 -12.04
C ALA A 164 8.13 1.86 -10.53
N PRO A 165 8.90 1.20 -9.65
CA PRO A 165 8.79 1.42 -8.22
C PRO A 165 8.99 2.89 -7.85
N ASN A 166 7.96 3.50 -7.28
CA ASN A 166 7.95 4.85 -6.73
C ASN A 166 6.93 4.87 -5.57
N TYR A 167 7.43 4.60 -4.36
CA TYR A 167 6.60 4.40 -3.19
C TYR A 167 5.71 5.60 -2.87
N ASP A 168 6.24 6.82 -2.97
CA ASP A 168 5.48 8.04 -2.65
C ASP A 168 4.28 8.23 -3.58
N SER A 169 4.44 7.87 -4.85
CA SER A 169 3.36 7.96 -5.84
C SER A 169 2.29 6.90 -5.65
N ILE A 170 2.67 5.67 -5.28
CA ILE A 170 1.71 4.56 -5.12
C ILE A 170 1.09 4.49 -3.72
N LYS A 171 1.70 5.11 -2.71
CA LYS A 171 1.30 5.02 -1.30
C LYS A 171 -0.19 5.28 -1.05
N PRO A 172 -0.86 6.31 -1.63
CA PRO A 172 -2.30 6.49 -1.44
C PRO A 172 -3.11 5.31 -1.97
N THR A 173 -2.77 4.81 -3.17
CA THR A 173 -3.42 3.66 -3.79
C THR A 173 -3.13 2.37 -3.05
N LEU A 174 -1.89 2.18 -2.61
CA LEU A 174 -1.50 1.04 -1.78
C LEU A 174 -2.33 0.97 -0.51
N ASN A 175 -2.46 2.07 0.23
CA ASN A 175 -3.27 2.11 1.46
C ASN A 175 -4.74 1.80 1.18
N PHE A 176 -5.30 2.30 0.07
CA PHE A 176 -6.66 2.01 -0.32
C PHE A 176 -6.88 0.52 -0.64
N ILE A 177 -5.95 -0.10 -1.39
CA ILE A 177 -6.03 -1.53 -1.75
C ILE A 177 -5.78 -2.42 -0.51
N MET A 178 -4.92 -2.01 0.41
CA MET A 178 -4.67 -2.77 1.65
C MET A 178 -5.94 -3.00 2.47
N GLU A 179 -6.84 -2.01 2.53
CA GLU A 179 -8.15 -2.17 3.20
C GLU A 179 -9.00 -3.25 2.50
N ASP A 180 -8.94 -3.35 1.18
CA ASP A 180 -9.66 -4.40 0.44
C ASP A 180 -9.04 -5.78 0.66
N ILE A 181 -7.71 -5.85 0.77
CA ILE A 181 -7.02 -7.10 1.09
C ILE A 181 -7.29 -7.52 2.54
N ASP A 182 -7.37 -6.57 3.48
CA ASP A 182 -7.77 -6.84 4.87
C ASP A 182 -9.19 -7.45 4.90
N HIS A 183 -10.13 -6.87 4.14
CA HIS A 183 -11.49 -7.42 4.01
C HIS A 183 -11.50 -8.82 3.38
N LEU A 184 -10.72 -9.04 2.32
CA LEU A 184 -10.55 -10.36 1.71
C LEU A 184 -10.08 -11.39 2.75
N ILE A 185 -9.07 -11.04 3.55
CA ILE A 185 -8.50 -11.91 4.59
C ILE A 185 -9.54 -12.19 5.70
N GLU A 186 -10.32 -11.18 6.09
CA GLU A 186 -11.36 -11.32 7.12
C GLU A 186 -12.52 -12.22 6.68
N THR A 187 -12.78 -12.29 5.38
CA THR A 187 -13.89 -13.04 4.79
C THR A 187 -13.49 -14.39 4.21
N ILE A 188 -12.22 -14.80 4.36
CA ILE A 188 -11.78 -16.12 3.93
C ILE A 188 -12.59 -17.19 4.66
N ASP A 189 -13.12 -18.14 3.89
CA ASP A 189 -13.79 -19.35 4.35
C ASP A 189 -13.14 -20.56 3.69
N TRP A 190 -12.59 -21.45 4.50
CA TRP A 190 -11.93 -22.68 4.08
C TRP A 190 -12.96 -23.80 3.91
N LYS A 191 -12.79 -24.66 2.87
CA LYS A 191 -13.73 -25.74 2.52
C LYS A 191 -13.14 -27.13 2.73
#